data_dd3897a27ea1d394be7fe6af77752989
#
_entry.id   dd3897a27ea1d394be7fe6af77752989
#
_cell.length_a   1.000
_cell.length_b   1.000
_cell.length_c   1.000
_cell.angle_alpha   90.00
_cell.angle_beta   90.00
_cell.angle_gamma   90.00
#
_symmetry.space_group_name_H-M   'P 1'
#
loop_
_entity.id
_entity.type
_entity.pdbx_description
1 polymer ?
#
loop_
_entity_poly.entity_id
_entity_poly.type
_entity_poly.pdbx_seq_one_letter_code
_entity_poly.pdbx_strand_id
1 'polypeptide(L)'
;RLVGSEMCIRDSPKTLTGAAVPVMIGIASAVALYGWSGIRVVPAVLCMLFALIMQVDANFVNDYFDFMKGTDDESRLGPKRACSQGWITAVAMRRGLLYTTILACAVGLPLVFYGGWEMIMVGLACVVFCFLYTISFSYLGLGDVLVLVFFGLVPVCMTYWLAAPPTRLASIPTSIVVLSIACGLVIDTLLVVNNFRDIDNDRRAGKRTLIVRIGERGGLILYMLLGLLGAVMAIGGVVYLNWHEGQWTQFLVIFYIPFHTLAFTSMRSIRKGAELNRVLGMTARNMLIFGLLVSAALIFA
;
A
#
# COMPACT_ATOMS: atom_id res chain seq x y z
N ARG A 1 -2.07 -27.58 15.32
CA ARG A 1 -0.93 -26.65 14.98
C ARG A 1 -0.99 -26.10 13.56
N LEU A 2 -1.65 -26.76 12.59
CA LEU A 2 -1.79 -26.29 11.20
C LEU A 2 -2.88 -25.21 11.01
N VAL A 3 -3.94 -25.23 11.79
CA VAL A 3 -5.08 -24.28 11.70
C VAL A 3 -4.66 -22.83 12.02
N GLY A 4 -3.69 -22.62 12.91
CA GLY A 4 -3.19 -21.28 13.25
C GLY A 4 -2.35 -20.64 12.13
N SER A 5 -1.56 -21.44 11.40
CA SER A 5 -0.75 -20.96 10.28
C SER A 5 -1.61 -20.58 9.07
N GLU A 6 -2.67 -21.32 8.78
CA GLU A 6 -3.62 -20.99 7.70
C GLU A 6 -4.35 -19.67 7.93
N MET A 7 -4.63 -19.31 9.19
CA MET A 7 -5.36 -18.09 9.53
C MET A 7 -4.46 -16.82 9.40
N CYS A 8 -3.18 -16.90 9.77
CA CYS A 8 -2.21 -15.83 9.51
C CYS A 8 -1.92 -15.63 8.01
N ILE A 9 -1.84 -16.73 7.25
CA ILE A 9 -1.66 -16.70 5.80
C ILE A 9 -2.89 -16.09 5.11
N ARG A 10 -4.09 -16.29 5.62
CA ARG A 10 -5.35 -15.83 5.02
C ARG A 10 -5.55 -14.30 5.07
N ASP A 11 -4.97 -13.61 6.03
CA ASP A 11 -5.11 -12.14 6.15
C ASP A 11 -3.91 -11.38 5.53
N SER A 12 -2.75 -12.03 5.40
CA SER A 12 -1.57 -11.48 4.70
C SER A 12 -1.80 -11.13 3.21
N PRO A 13 -2.57 -11.91 2.41
CA PRO A 13 -2.82 -11.56 1.01
C PRO A 13 -3.52 -10.22 0.81
N LYS A 14 -4.35 -9.78 1.77
CA LYS A 14 -5.07 -8.50 1.67
C LYS A 14 -4.14 -7.29 1.72
N THR A 15 -3.05 -7.37 2.48
CA THR A 15 -2.08 -6.29 2.59
C THR A 15 -1.02 -6.33 1.49
N LEU A 16 -0.73 -7.53 0.93
CA LEU A 16 0.21 -7.67 -0.18
C LEU A 16 -0.26 -6.93 -1.45
N THR A 17 -1.57 -6.79 -1.65
CA THR A 17 -2.10 -5.98 -2.76
C THR A 17 -1.65 -4.52 -2.67
N GLY A 18 -1.56 -3.96 -1.45
CA GLY A 18 -1.07 -2.60 -1.21
C GLY A 18 0.39 -2.40 -1.62
N ALA A 19 1.22 -3.44 -1.55
CA ALA A 19 2.61 -3.39 -1.99
C ALA A 19 2.77 -3.66 -3.49
N ALA A 20 1.97 -4.58 -4.06
CA ALA A 20 2.07 -4.94 -5.47
C ALA A 20 1.54 -3.86 -6.41
N VAL A 21 0.40 -3.23 -6.08
CA VAL A 21 -0.29 -2.27 -6.94
C VAL A 21 0.60 -1.09 -7.36
N PRO A 22 1.31 -0.39 -6.47
CA PRO A 22 2.14 0.73 -6.88
C PRO A 22 3.30 0.31 -7.79
N VAL A 23 3.90 -0.86 -7.55
CA VAL A 23 4.95 -1.40 -8.41
C VAL A 23 4.40 -1.75 -9.79
N MET A 24 3.21 -2.36 -9.86
CA MET A 24 2.53 -2.65 -11.14
C MET A 24 2.29 -1.37 -11.95
N ILE A 25 1.80 -0.30 -11.32
CA ILE A 25 1.59 1.00 -11.97
C ILE A 25 2.92 1.60 -12.44
N GLY A 26 3.98 1.52 -11.63
CA GLY A 26 5.31 1.98 -12.01
C GLY A 26 5.88 1.25 -13.23
N ILE A 27 5.74 -0.09 -13.27
CA ILE A 27 6.15 -0.90 -14.43
C ILE A 27 5.29 -0.56 -15.66
N ALA A 28 3.96 -0.51 -15.51
CA ALA A 28 3.06 -0.17 -16.60
C ALA A 28 3.35 1.21 -17.20
N SER A 29 3.69 2.18 -16.35
CA SER A 29 4.11 3.51 -16.78
C SER A 29 5.42 3.50 -17.60
N ALA A 30 6.38 2.67 -17.20
CA ALA A 30 7.61 2.49 -17.96
C ALA A 30 7.34 1.80 -19.32
N VAL A 31 6.48 0.78 -19.33
CA VAL A 31 6.07 0.09 -20.57
C VAL A 31 5.34 1.05 -21.51
N ALA A 32 4.42 1.89 -21.01
CA ALA A 32 3.71 2.87 -21.82
C ALA A 32 4.64 3.84 -22.54
N LEU A 33 5.74 4.25 -21.91
CA LEU A 33 6.66 5.21 -22.50
C LEU A 33 7.78 4.61 -23.36
N TYR A 34 8.16 3.36 -23.08
CA TYR A 34 9.37 2.76 -23.70
C TYR A 34 9.10 1.42 -24.41
N GLY A 35 7.87 0.91 -24.34
CA GLY A 35 7.52 -0.41 -24.83
C GLY A 35 8.11 -1.55 -23.98
N TRP A 36 7.66 -2.77 -24.22
CA TRP A 36 8.14 -3.97 -23.51
C TRP A 36 9.62 -4.26 -23.72
N SER A 37 10.13 -3.99 -24.92
CA SER A 37 11.55 -4.18 -25.27
C SER A 37 12.46 -3.08 -24.71
N GLY A 38 11.90 -1.94 -24.34
CA GLY A 38 12.65 -0.79 -23.86
C GLY A 38 12.86 -0.73 -22.34
N ILE A 39 12.13 -1.55 -21.58
CA ILE A 39 12.23 -1.53 -20.10
C ILE A 39 13.32 -2.49 -19.59
N ARG A 40 13.85 -2.15 -18.41
CA ARG A 40 14.78 -3.03 -17.67
C ARG A 40 13.99 -3.95 -16.75
N VAL A 41 13.86 -5.21 -17.12
CA VAL A 41 13.05 -6.22 -16.42
C VAL A 41 13.64 -6.58 -15.05
N VAL A 42 14.96 -6.71 -14.93
CA VAL A 42 15.61 -7.12 -13.66
C VAL A 42 15.30 -6.17 -12.51
N PRO A 43 15.52 -4.84 -12.62
CA PRO A 43 15.16 -3.94 -11.52
C PRO A 43 13.65 -3.87 -11.29
N ALA A 44 12.79 -4.03 -12.30
CA ALA A 44 11.34 -4.11 -12.12
C ALA A 44 10.94 -5.30 -11.23
N VAL A 45 11.53 -6.49 -11.47
CA VAL A 45 11.31 -7.68 -10.63
C VAL A 45 11.86 -7.49 -9.22
N LEU A 46 13.06 -6.90 -9.08
CA LEU A 46 13.64 -6.60 -7.76
C LEU A 46 12.77 -5.62 -6.97
N CYS A 47 12.20 -4.58 -7.60
CA CYS A 47 11.26 -3.66 -6.95
C CYS A 47 10.02 -4.42 -6.44
N MET A 48 9.46 -5.34 -7.23
CA MET A 48 8.29 -6.13 -6.82
C MET A 48 8.63 -7.02 -5.62
N LEU A 49 9.75 -7.74 -5.68
CA LEU A 49 10.20 -8.60 -4.58
C LEU A 49 10.48 -7.78 -3.31
N PHE A 50 11.19 -6.66 -3.43
CA PHE A 50 11.46 -5.76 -2.32
C PHE A 50 10.16 -5.26 -1.67
N ALA A 51 9.21 -4.78 -2.46
CA ALA A 51 7.93 -4.28 -1.95
C ALA A 51 7.13 -5.36 -1.22
N LEU A 52 7.08 -6.59 -1.77
CA LEU A 52 6.37 -7.71 -1.13
C LEU A 52 7.05 -8.13 0.17
N ILE A 53 8.38 -8.21 0.22
CA ILE A 53 9.14 -8.55 1.43
C ILE A 53 8.94 -7.47 2.48
N MET A 54 9.04 -6.18 2.12
CA MET A 54 8.80 -5.06 3.03
C MET A 54 7.38 -5.06 3.58
N GLN A 55 6.39 -5.51 2.82
CA GLN A 55 5.01 -5.65 3.31
C GLN A 55 4.88 -6.78 4.35
N VAL A 56 5.58 -7.90 4.13
CA VAL A 56 5.64 -8.98 5.13
C VAL A 56 6.34 -8.47 6.39
N ASP A 57 7.45 -7.75 6.23
CA ASP A 57 8.20 -7.13 7.32
C ASP A 57 7.32 -6.18 8.13
N ALA A 58 6.56 -5.30 7.47
CA ALA A 58 5.62 -4.39 8.11
C ALA A 58 4.53 -5.14 8.92
N ASN A 59 4.04 -6.27 8.42
CA ASN A 59 3.08 -7.10 9.16
C ASN A 59 3.73 -7.70 10.42
N PHE A 60 5.00 -8.13 10.35
CA PHE A 60 5.74 -8.65 11.51
C PHE A 60 6.05 -7.55 12.52
N VAL A 61 6.46 -6.35 12.04
CA VAL A 61 6.66 -5.16 12.89
C VAL A 61 5.39 -4.86 13.68
N ASN A 62 4.25 -4.79 12.99
CA ASN A 62 2.96 -4.54 13.64
C ASN A 62 2.60 -5.62 14.67
N ASP A 63 2.78 -6.92 14.32
CA ASP A 63 2.46 -8.03 15.24
C ASP A 63 3.36 -7.99 16.50
N TYR A 64 4.66 -7.80 16.31
CA TYR A 64 5.63 -7.78 17.42
C TYR A 64 5.44 -6.58 18.36
N PHE A 65 5.38 -5.36 17.79
CA PHE A 65 5.34 -4.15 18.62
C PHE A 65 3.98 -3.92 19.28
N ASP A 66 2.87 -4.24 18.61
CA ASP A 66 1.54 -4.15 19.23
C ASP A 66 1.39 -5.16 20.37
N PHE A 67 1.95 -6.38 20.22
CA PHE A 67 2.02 -7.37 21.30
C PHE A 67 2.87 -6.86 22.49
N MET A 68 4.07 -6.31 22.22
CA MET A 68 4.95 -5.80 23.28
C MET A 68 4.36 -4.60 24.02
N LYS A 69 3.52 -3.79 23.35
CA LYS A 69 2.81 -2.66 23.97
C LYS A 69 1.52 -3.08 24.68
N GLY A 70 1.08 -4.35 24.56
CA GLY A 70 -0.18 -4.83 25.13
C GLY A 70 -1.43 -4.20 24.50
N THR A 71 -1.32 -3.66 23.27
CA THR A 71 -2.44 -3.06 22.54
C THR A 71 -3.28 -4.09 21.80
N ASP A 72 -2.82 -5.33 21.68
CA ASP A 72 -3.49 -6.47 21.05
C ASP A 72 -4.06 -7.39 22.12
N ASP A 73 -5.18 -6.99 22.73
CA ASP A 73 -5.94 -7.78 23.71
C ASP A 73 -7.14 -8.51 23.08
N GLU A 74 -7.95 -9.15 23.91
CA GLU A 74 -9.16 -9.88 23.50
C GLU A 74 -10.23 -8.96 22.85
N SER A 75 -10.18 -7.66 23.10
CA SER A 75 -11.09 -6.66 22.54
C SER A 75 -10.78 -6.27 21.09
N ARG A 76 -9.68 -6.81 20.51
CA ARG A 76 -9.27 -6.52 19.15
C ARG A 76 -10.32 -6.93 18.11
N LEU A 77 -10.80 -5.98 17.32
CA LEU A 77 -11.78 -6.20 16.25
C LEU A 77 -11.14 -6.70 14.95
N GLY A 78 -9.85 -6.44 14.77
CA GLY A 78 -9.07 -6.84 13.60
C GLY A 78 -8.72 -8.34 13.59
N PRO A 79 -8.08 -8.81 12.52
CA PRO A 79 -7.60 -10.19 12.43
C PRO A 79 -6.72 -10.57 13.62
N LYS A 80 -6.82 -11.82 14.04
CA LYS A 80 -6.01 -12.36 15.14
C LYS A 80 -4.54 -12.34 14.77
N ARG A 81 -3.69 -11.90 15.71
CA ARG A 81 -2.25 -11.83 15.52
C ARG A 81 -1.53 -13.02 16.13
N ALA A 82 -0.43 -13.43 15.53
CA ALA A 82 0.27 -14.65 15.90
C ALA A 82 0.88 -14.57 17.31
N CYS A 83 1.44 -13.43 17.70
CA CYS A 83 2.01 -13.25 19.04
C CYS A 83 0.94 -13.19 20.11
N SER A 84 -0.14 -12.42 19.93
CA SER A 84 -1.20 -12.28 20.92
C SER A 84 -2.00 -13.56 21.14
N GLN A 85 -2.07 -14.44 20.11
CA GLN A 85 -2.71 -15.76 20.22
C GLN A 85 -1.76 -16.86 20.74
N GLY A 86 -0.49 -16.52 21.01
CA GLY A 86 0.50 -17.51 21.45
C GLY A 86 0.92 -18.53 20.38
N TRP A 87 0.56 -18.32 19.11
CA TRP A 87 0.94 -19.23 18.03
C TRP A 87 2.44 -19.15 17.71
N ILE A 88 3.02 -17.96 17.88
CA ILE A 88 4.44 -17.68 17.70
C ILE A 88 4.92 -16.92 18.94
N THR A 89 6.08 -17.30 19.48
CA THR A 89 6.69 -16.56 20.60
C THR A 89 7.26 -15.23 20.13
N ALA A 90 7.30 -14.23 21.01
CA ALA A 90 7.90 -12.93 20.69
C ALA A 90 9.37 -13.05 20.24
N VAL A 91 10.12 -14.02 20.79
CA VAL A 91 11.50 -14.30 20.37
C VAL A 91 11.56 -14.82 18.93
N ALA A 92 10.66 -15.74 18.57
CA ALA A 92 10.59 -16.27 17.19
C ALA A 92 10.14 -15.18 16.20
N MET A 93 9.16 -14.34 16.59
CA MET A 93 8.72 -13.20 15.77
C MET A 93 9.86 -12.20 15.53
N ARG A 94 10.63 -11.86 16.58
CA ARG A 94 11.81 -10.98 16.44
C ARG A 94 12.88 -11.56 15.51
N ARG A 95 13.11 -12.87 15.53
CA ARG A 95 14.01 -13.53 14.59
C ARG A 95 13.47 -13.49 13.17
N GLY A 96 12.17 -13.78 12.99
CA GLY A 96 11.49 -13.66 11.71
C GLY A 96 11.63 -12.27 11.11
N LEU A 97 11.36 -11.24 11.91
CA LEU A 97 11.52 -9.84 11.54
C LEU A 97 12.98 -9.52 11.10
N LEU A 98 13.97 -9.97 11.85
CA LEU A 98 15.37 -9.77 11.46
C LEU A 98 15.69 -10.43 10.11
N TYR A 99 15.21 -11.66 9.88
CA TYR A 99 15.45 -12.37 8.61
C TYR A 99 14.74 -11.70 7.44
N THR A 100 13.49 -11.24 7.60
CA THR A 100 12.77 -10.54 6.52
C THR A 100 13.40 -9.19 6.20
N THR A 101 13.84 -8.42 7.21
CA THR A 101 14.57 -7.16 6.98
C THR A 101 15.91 -7.39 6.27
N ILE A 102 16.69 -8.41 6.67
CA ILE A 102 17.95 -8.77 5.98
C ILE A 102 17.65 -9.18 4.54
N LEU A 103 16.61 -9.97 4.31
CA LEU A 103 16.21 -10.40 2.96
C LEU A 103 15.77 -9.20 2.12
N ALA A 104 15.00 -8.26 2.68
CA ALA A 104 14.64 -7.02 2.00
C ALA A 104 15.89 -6.23 1.59
N CYS A 105 16.85 -6.07 2.49
CA CYS A 105 18.11 -5.40 2.19
C CYS A 105 18.90 -6.14 1.09
N ALA A 106 18.97 -7.47 1.15
CA ALA A 106 19.68 -8.29 0.15
C ALA A 106 19.04 -8.17 -1.24
N VAL A 107 17.71 -8.10 -1.33
CA VAL A 107 16.97 -7.92 -2.60
C VAL A 107 17.02 -6.47 -3.08
N GLY A 108 17.01 -5.50 -2.17
CA GLY A 108 17.05 -4.07 -2.50
C GLY A 108 18.45 -3.58 -2.89
N LEU A 109 19.51 -4.15 -2.30
CA LEU A 109 20.89 -3.69 -2.54
C LEU A 109 21.31 -3.72 -4.03
N PRO A 110 20.98 -4.74 -4.83
CA PRO A 110 21.28 -4.76 -6.27
C PRO A 110 20.67 -3.60 -7.06
N LEU A 111 19.60 -2.95 -6.57
CA LEU A 111 19.01 -1.78 -7.22
C LEU A 111 19.99 -0.60 -7.32
N VAL A 112 21.02 -0.58 -6.48
CA VAL A 112 22.11 0.42 -6.54
C VAL A 112 22.82 0.40 -7.91
N PHE A 113 22.97 -0.77 -8.53
CA PHE A 113 23.57 -0.89 -9.85
C PHE A 113 22.74 -0.25 -10.98
N TYR A 114 21.45 -0.04 -10.73
CA TYR A 114 20.49 0.51 -11.69
C TYR A 114 20.14 1.97 -11.43
N GLY A 115 20.11 2.38 -10.16
CA GLY A 115 19.64 3.69 -9.73
C GLY A 115 20.67 4.53 -8.98
N GLY A 116 21.92 4.07 -8.85
CA GLY A 116 22.97 4.78 -8.14
C GLY A 116 22.89 4.61 -6.62
N TRP A 117 23.82 5.24 -5.93
CA TRP A 117 23.95 5.16 -4.47
C TRP A 117 22.74 5.74 -3.72
N GLU A 118 21.96 6.60 -4.37
CA GLU A 118 20.72 7.18 -3.84
C GLU A 118 19.71 6.09 -3.46
N MET A 119 19.77 4.92 -4.09
CA MET A 119 18.92 3.78 -3.75
C MET A 119 19.18 3.24 -2.35
N ILE A 120 20.38 3.42 -1.81
CA ILE A 120 20.67 3.08 -0.41
C ILE A 120 19.85 3.98 0.51
N MET A 121 19.78 5.28 0.23
CA MET A 121 19.00 6.24 1.02
C MET A 121 17.50 5.92 0.96
N VAL A 122 16.99 5.61 -0.24
CA VAL A 122 15.58 5.21 -0.42
C VAL A 122 15.27 3.91 0.34
N GLY A 123 16.11 2.89 0.20
CA GLY A 123 15.93 1.61 0.89
C GLY A 123 16.00 1.76 2.41
N LEU A 124 16.98 2.54 2.91
CA LEU A 124 17.10 2.84 4.33
C LEU A 124 15.86 3.59 4.84
N ALA A 125 15.37 4.59 4.10
CA ALA A 125 14.14 5.29 4.45
C ALA A 125 12.95 4.32 4.53
N CYS A 126 12.77 3.42 3.56
CA CYS A 126 11.71 2.42 3.59
C CYS A 126 11.77 1.55 4.85
N VAL A 127 12.95 1.03 5.20
CA VAL A 127 13.14 0.22 6.41
C VAL A 127 12.86 1.03 7.67
N VAL A 128 13.49 2.19 7.83
CA VAL A 128 13.32 3.05 9.02
C VAL A 128 11.85 3.45 9.21
N PHE A 129 11.18 3.88 8.16
CA PHE A 129 9.77 4.29 8.26
C PHE A 129 8.81 3.11 8.46
N CYS A 130 9.15 1.89 8.01
CA CYS A 130 8.39 0.69 8.33
C CYS A 130 8.31 0.47 9.86
N PHE A 131 9.43 0.62 10.57
CA PHE A 131 9.48 0.53 12.04
C PHE A 131 8.82 1.73 12.72
N LEU A 132 9.18 2.95 12.31
CA LEU A 132 8.68 4.19 12.93
C LEU A 132 7.17 4.36 12.78
N TYR A 133 6.58 3.85 11.71
CA TYR A 133 5.14 3.85 11.52
C TYR A 133 4.42 3.22 12.71
N THR A 134 4.80 2.00 13.07
CA THR A 134 4.16 1.25 14.17
C THR A 134 4.54 1.78 15.56
N ILE A 135 5.80 2.22 15.72
CA ILE A 135 6.30 2.64 17.05
C ILE A 135 5.74 4.01 17.44
N SER A 136 5.66 4.97 16.51
CA SER A 136 5.41 6.38 16.82
C SER A 136 4.37 7.05 15.93
N PHE A 137 4.48 6.95 14.60
CA PHE A 137 3.70 7.79 13.69
C PHE A 137 2.23 7.43 13.63
N SER A 138 1.85 6.16 13.86
CA SER A 138 0.45 5.76 14.00
C SER A 138 -0.24 6.44 15.17
N TYR A 139 0.50 6.73 16.26
CA TYR A 139 -0.01 7.46 17.42
C TYR A 139 -0.16 8.96 17.17
N LEU A 140 0.66 9.54 16.28
CA LEU A 140 0.64 10.97 15.96
C LEU A 140 -0.39 11.35 14.88
N GLY A 141 -1.02 10.35 14.24
CA GLY A 141 -1.97 10.58 13.14
C GLY A 141 -1.30 10.97 11.83
N LEU A 142 -0.05 10.56 11.62
CA LEU A 142 0.70 10.78 10.38
C LEU A 142 0.61 9.57 9.43
N GLY A 143 -0.20 8.56 9.78
CA GLY A 143 -0.32 7.32 9.01
C GLY A 143 -0.73 7.56 7.56
N ASP A 144 -1.74 8.39 7.33
CA ASP A 144 -2.28 8.70 6.00
C ASP A 144 -1.20 9.34 5.10
N VAL A 145 -0.39 10.27 5.64
CA VAL A 145 0.72 10.89 4.90
C VAL A 145 1.80 9.85 4.55
N LEU A 146 2.12 8.96 5.49
CA LEU A 146 3.11 7.91 5.26
C LEU A 146 2.62 6.88 4.22
N VAL A 147 1.34 6.55 4.21
CA VAL A 147 0.75 5.71 3.15
C VAL A 147 0.89 6.39 1.80
N LEU A 148 0.55 7.69 1.69
CA LEU A 148 0.71 8.44 0.45
C LEU A 148 2.15 8.40 -0.07
N VAL A 149 3.13 8.55 0.82
CA VAL A 149 4.56 8.56 0.46
C VAL A 149 5.07 7.15 0.14
N PHE A 150 4.90 6.19 1.07
CA PHE A 150 5.55 4.87 0.99
C PHE A 150 4.74 3.80 0.26
N PHE A 151 3.46 4.05 -0.03
CA PHE A 151 2.64 3.19 -0.88
C PHE A 151 2.15 3.88 -2.16
N GLY A 152 2.43 5.17 -2.33
CA GLY A 152 2.16 5.94 -3.54
C GLY A 152 3.45 6.41 -4.18
N LEU A 153 3.97 7.54 -3.70
CA LEU A 153 5.08 8.28 -4.34
C LEU A 153 6.33 7.42 -4.53
N VAL A 154 6.88 6.87 -3.45
CA VAL A 154 8.14 6.13 -3.52
C VAL A 154 8.04 4.91 -4.43
N PRO A 155 7.12 3.95 -4.22
CA PRO A 155 7.14 2.72 -5.01
C PRO A 155 6.75 2.93 -6.48
N VAL A 156 5.81 3.83 -6.81
CA VAL A 156 5.46 4.10 -8.22
C VAL A 156 6.60 4.80 -8.93
N CYS A 157 7.08 5.92 -8.36
CA CYS A 157 8.11 6.74 -8.99
C CYS A 157 9.45 6.02 -9.10
N MET A 158 9.88 5.33 -8.03
CA MET A 158 11.17 4.60 -8.05
C MET A 158 11.12 3.38 -8.95
N THR A 159 10.00 2.64 -8.98
CA THR A 159 9.86 1.51 -9.90
C THR A 159 9.90 1.98 -11.36
N TYR A 160 9.15 3.04 -11.69
CA TYR A 160 9.23 3.65 -13.01
C TYR A 160 10.66 4.04 -13.37
N TRP A 161 11.33 4.78 -12.49
CA TRP A 161 12.68 5.28 -12.73
C TRP A 161 13.71 4.17 -12.91
N LEU A 162 13.63 3.11 -12.08
CA LEU A 162 14.52 1.97 -12.16
C LEU A 162 14.24 1.07 -13.39
N ALA A 163 12.97 0.95 -13.80
CA ALA A 163 12.58 0.18 -14.98
C ALA A 163 12.85 0.93 -16.30
N ALA A 164 12.91 2.25 -16.30
CA ALA A 164 13.21 3.07 -17.49
C ALA A 164 14.63 2.84 -18.04
N PRO A 165 14.87 3.03 -19.34
CA PRO A 165 16.21 2.91 -19.93
C PRO A 165 17.20 3.94 -19.32
N PRO A 166 18.49 3.58 -19.19
CA PRO A 166 19.48 4.41 -18.47
C PRO A 166 19.75 5.77 -19.11
N THR A 167 19.46 5.93 -20.38
CA THR A 167 19.65 7.17 -21.13
C THR A 167 18.69 8.29 -20.77
N ARG A 168 17.64 7.99 -19.96
CA ARG A 168 16.58 8.94 -19.60
C ARG A 168 16.34 9.08 -18.10
N LEU A 169 17.33 8.77 -17.28
CA LEU A 169 17.27 8.84 -15.81
C LEU A 169 17.07 10.27 -15.24
N ALA A 170 17.01 11.30 -16.08
CA ALA A 170 17.10 12.68 -15.61
C ALA A 170 15.80 13.27 -15.04
N SER A 171 14.62 12.71 -15.31
CA SER A 171 13.36 13.25 -14.75
C SER A 171 12.23 12.23 -14.69
N ILE A 172 11.47 12.28 -13.60
CA ILE A 172 10.19 11.58 -13.48
C ILE A 172 9.11 12.49 -14.06
N PRO A 173 8.38 12.09 -15.12
CA PRO A 173 7.30 12.90 -15.69
C PRO A 173 6.22 13.24 -14.66
N THR A 174 5.64 14.44 -14.79
CA THR A 174 4.55 14.90 -13.89
C THR A 174 3.36 13.93 -13.88
N SER A 175 3.04 13.30 -15.02
CA SER A 175 2.02 12.26 -15.12
C SER A 175 2.28 11.08 -14.16
N ILE A 176 3.53 10.65 -14.02
CA ILE A 176 3.91 9.55 -13.10
C ILE A 176 3.74 10.00 -11.65
N VAL A 177 4.09 11.24 -11.32
CA VAL A 177 3.84 11.81 -9.99
C VAL A 177 2.35 11.87 -9.69
N VAL A 178 1.51 12.29 -10.65
CA VAL A 178 0.05 12.29 -10.51
C VAL A 178 -0.49 10.88 -10.30
N LEU A 179 -0.03 9.89 -11.08
CA LEU A 179 -0.40 8.48 -10.93
C LEU A 179 0.04 7.92 -9.56
N SER A 180 1.21 8.33 -9.07
CA SER A 180 1.71 7.89 -7.76
C SER A 180 0.87 8.43 -6.61
N ILE A 181 0.42 9.69 -6.69
CA ILE A 181 -0.50 10.29 -5.72
C ILE A 181 -1.86 9.57 -5.80
N ALA A 182 -2.39 9.37 -7.01
CA ALA A 182 -3.64 8.63 -7.22
C ALA A 182 -3.60 7.24 -6.58
N CYS A 183 -2.50 6.51 -6.78
CA CYS A 183 -2.27 5.21 -6.17
C CYS A 183 -2.26 5.28 -4.64
N GLY A 184 -1.52 6.22 -4.06
CA GLY A 184 -1.44 6.42 -2.62
C GLY A 184 -2.80 6.74 -2.00
N LEU A 185 -3.60 7.60 -2.63
CA LEU A 185 -4.95 7.94 -2.18
C LEU A 185 -5.88 6.71 -2.15
N VAL A 186 -5.83 5.88 -3.20
CA VAL A 186 -6.64 4.65 -3.25
C VAL A 186 -6.17 3.65 -2.19
N ILE A 187 -4.87 3.50 -1.97
CA ILE A 187 -4.33 2.60 -0.94
C ILE A 187 -4.68 3.09 0.46
N ASP A 188 -4.70 4.40 0.67
CA ASP A 188 -5.05 4.99 1.96
C ASP A 188 -6.49 4.67 2.39
N THR A 189 -7.40 4.38 1.45
CA THR A 189 -8.74 3.89 1.77
C THR A 189 -8.72 2.63 2.66
N LEU A 190 -7.69 1.77 2.53
CA LEU A 190 -7.52 0.60 3.38
C LEU A 190 -7.16 0.99 4.82
N LEU A 191 -6.27 1.98 4.99
CA LEU A 191 -5.93 2.52 6.31
C LEU A 191 -7.14 3.20 6.95
N VAL A 192 -7.91 3.96 6.17
CA VAL A 192 -9.15 4.60 6.64
C VAL A 192 -10.13 3.56 7.18
N VAL A 193 -10.41 2.46 6.46
CA VAL A 193 -11.30 1.39 6.96
C VAL A 193 -10.76 0.74 8.22
N ASN A 194 -9.44 0.50 8.27
CA ASN A 194 -8.79 -0.10 9.44
C ASN A 194 -8.95 0.80 10.68
N ASN A 195 -8.62 2.08 10.56
CA ASN A 195 -8.74 3.06 11.65
C ASN A 195 -10.20 3.35 12.01
N PHE A 196 -11.11 3.29 11.02
CA PHE A 196 -12.54 3.46 11.26
C PHE A 196 -13.13 2.31 12.08
N ARG A 197 -12.72 1.06 11.79
CA ARG A 197 -13.11 -0.12 12.58
C ARG A 197 -12.62 0.01 14.03
N ASP A 198 -11.41 0.49 14.19
CA ASP A 198 -10.70 0.49 15.47
C ASP A 198 -10.84 1.83 16.24
N ILE A 199 -11.69 2.77 15.79
CA ILE A 199 -11.80 4.15 16.31
C ILE A 199 -11.94 4.23 17.84
N ASP A 200 -12.76 3.35 18.44
CA ASP A 200 -13.00 3.34 19.88
C ASP A 200 -11.80 2.72 20.62
N ASN A 201 -11.13 1.73 20.04
CA ASN A 201 -9.92 1.11 20.59
C ASN A 201 -8.74 2.08 20.51
N ASP A 202 -8.56 2.73 19.36
CA ASP A 202 -7.50 3.72 19.14
C ASP A 202 -7.63 4.90 20.11
N ARG A 203 -8.87 5.37 20.35
CA ARG A 203 -9.15 6.44 21.32
C ARG A 203 -8.77 6.02 22.73
N ARG A 204 -9.12 4.79 23.16
CA ARG A 204 -8.75 4.25 24.47
C ARG A 204 -7.25 4.06 24.63
N ALA A 205 -6.56 3.65 23.57
CA ALA A 205 -5.11 3.49 23.53
C ALA A 205 -4.33 4.81 23.37
N GLY A 206 -5.02 5.96 23.32
CA GLY A 206 -4.39 7.28 23.15
C GLY A 206 -3.84 7.54 21.75
N LYS A 207 -4.16 6.71 20.76
CA LYS A 207 -3.80 6.94 19.36
C LYS A 207 -4.63 8.11 18.80
N ARG A 208 -3.96 9.05 18.15
CA ARG A 208 -4.59 10.23 17.55
C ARG A 208 -4.65 10.12 16.04
N THR A 209 -5.13 8.95 15.53
CA THR A 209 -5.29 8.74 14.09
C THR A 209 -6.18 9.83 13.48
N LEU A 210 -6.06 10.05 12.16
CA LEU A 210 -6.91 11.02 11.46
C LEU A 210 -8.40 10.73 11.72
N ILE A 211 -8.80 9.45 11.70
CA ILE A 211 -10.19 9.03 11.94
C ILE A 211 -10.65 9.34 13.37
N VAL A 212 -9.79 9.17 14.38
CA VAL A 212 -10.10 9.56 15.76
C VAL A 212 -10.38 11.07 15.87
N ARG A 213 -9.66 11.91 15.08
CA ARG A 213 -9.80 13.37 15.07
C ARG A 213 -11.07 13.84 14.36
N ILE A 214 -11.37 13.29 13.18
CA ILE A 214 -12.51 13.72 12.34
C ILE A 214 -13.80 12.96 12.65
N GLY A 215 -13.74 11.89 13.43
CA GLY A 215 -14.88 11.08 13.84
C GLY A 215 -15.46 10.20 12.71
N GLU A 216 -16.51 9.44 13.05
CA GLU A 216 -17.13 8.48 12.13
C GLU A 216 -17.65 9.14 10.84
N ARG A 217 -18.33 10.30 10.94
CA ARG A 217 -18.85 11.00 9.75
C ARG A 217 -17.71 11.46 8.83
N GLY A 218 -16.67 12.06 9.42
CA GLY A 218 -15.48 12.47 8.68
C GLY A 218 -14.77 11.29 8.02
N GLY A 219 -14.67 10.14 8.71
CA GLY A 219 -14.08 8.92 8.17
C GLY A 219 -14.82 8.36 6.95
N LEU A 220 -16.17 8.37 6.97
CA LEU A 220 -16.98 7.99 5.80
C LEU A 220 -16.76 8.92 4.61
N ILE A 221 -16.74 10.23 4.86
CA ILE A 221 -16.49 11.23 3.80
C ILE A 221 -15.09 11.07 3.24
N LEU A 222 -14.09 10.92 4.11
CA LEU A 222 -12.69 10.72 3.71
C LEU A 222 -12.53 9.47 2.83
N TYR A 223 -13.10 8.33 3.25
CA TYR A 223 -13.07 7.10 2.47
C TYR A 223 -13.58 7.32 1.04
N MET A 224 -14.77 7.93 0.91
CA MET A 224 -15.38 8.19 -0.40
C MET A 224 -14.51 9.13 -1.25
N LEU A 225 -14.05 10.24 -0.64
CA LEU A 225 -13.24 11.24 -1.35
C LEU A 225 -11.91 10.69 -1.83
N LEU A 226 -11.19 9.91 -1.01
CA LEU A 226 -9.90 9.33 -1.38
C LEU A 226 -10.01 8.44 -2.62
N GLY A 227 -11.00 7.54 -2.65
CA GLY A 227 -11.18 6.66 -3.80
C GLY A 227 -11.62 7.38 -5.06
N LEU A 228 -12.55 8.36 -4.96
CA LEU A 228 -13.00 9.14 -6.12
C LEU A 228 -11.90 10.06 -6.64
N LEU A 229 -11.20 10.78 -5.75
CA LEU A 229 -10.09 11.66 -6.13
C LEU A 229 -8.95 10.84 -6.76
N GLY A 230 -8.62 9.67 -6.17
CA GLY A 230 -7.66 8.76 -6.75
C GLY A 230 -8.03 8.30 -8.15
N ALA A 231 -9.30 7.95 -8.40
CA ALA A 231 -9.77 7.58 -9.72
C ALA A 231 -9.67 8.73 -10.72
N VAL A 232 -10.12 9.94 -10.36
CA VAL A 232 -10.04 11.13 -11.20
C VAL A 232 -8.59 11.48 -11.54
N MET A 233 -7.70 11.48 -10.55
CA MET A 233 -6.28 11.74 -10.76
C MET A 233 -5.63 10.67 -11.63
N ALA A 234 -5.99 9.39 -11.47
CA ALA A 234 -5.47 8.31 -12.31
C ALA A 234 -5.90 8.49 -13.78
N ILE A 235 -7.18 8.82 -14.03
CA ILE A 235 -7.66 9.15 -15.38
C ILE A 235 -6.83 10.33 -15.95
N GLY A 236 -6.69 11.40 -15.18
CA GLY A 236 -5.90 12.57 -15.59
C GLY A 236 -4.43 12.23 -15.89
N GLY A 237 -3.80 11.38 -15.05
CA GLY A 237 -2.42 10.93 -15.25
C GLY A 237 -2.25 10.08 -16.51
N VAL A 238 -3.19 9.15 -16.79
CA VAL A 238 -3.19 8.34 -18.02
C VAL A 238 -3.41 9.22 -19.24
N VAL A 239 -4.40 10.12 -19.22
CA VAL A 239 -4.66 11.08 -20.31
C VAL A 239 -3.42 11.93 -20.60
N TYR A 240 -2.78 12.48 -19.56
CA TYR A 240 -1.61 13.34 -19.74
C TYR A 240 -0.40 12.57 -20.28
N LEU A 241 -0.24 11.29 -19.93
CA LEU A 241 0.84 10.44 -20.43
C LEU A 241 0.65 10.12 -21.92
N ASN A 242 -0.59 9.85 -22.34
CA ASN A 242 -0.96 9.32 -23.65
C ASN A 242 -1.71 10.35 -24.52
N TRP A 243 -1.50 11.65 -24.26
CA TRP A 243 -2.24 12.77 -24.89
C TRP A 243 -2.29 12.73 -26.41
N HIS A 244 -1.27 12.17 -27.05
CA HIS A 244 -1.16 12.13 -28.52
C HIS A 244 -1.82 10.93 -29.19
N GLU A 245 -2.20 9.91 -28.45
CA GLU A 245 -2.67 8.62 -29.03
C GLU A 245 -4.20 8.57 -29.25
N GLY A 246 -4.96 9.51 -28.67
CA GLY A 246 -6.42 9.62 -28.88
C GLY A 246 -7.24 8.40 -28.43
N GLN A 247 -6.68 7.57 -27.56
CA GLN A 247 -7.28 6.30 -27.16
C GLN A 247 -8.28 6.45 -26.02
N TRP A 248 -9.20 5.50 -25.89
CA TRP A 248 -10.26 5.51 -24.87
C TRP A 248 -9.90 4.71 -23.62
N THR A 249 -8.67 4.18 -23.53
CA THR A 249 -8.21 3.27 -22.46
C THR A 249 -8.25 3.91 -21.08
N GLN A 250 -8.07 5.23 -20.96
CA GLN A 250 -8.18 5.96 -19.70
C GLN A 250 -9.53 5.76 -19.00
N PHE A 251 -10.59 5.51 -19.77
CA PHE A 251 -11.94 5.28 -19.22
C PHE A 251 -12.08 3.92 -18.53
N LEU A 252 -11.13 2.98 -18.71
CA LEU A 252 -11.10 1.73 -17.95
C LEU A 252 -11.10 1.99 -16.45
N VAL A 253 -10.45 3.06 -15.99
CA VAL A 253 -10.38 3.40 -14.57
C VAL A 253 -11.76 3.71 -13.97
N ILE A 254 -12.75 4.13 -14.77
CA ILE A 254 -14.12 4.39 -14.31
C ILE A 254 -14.75 3.14 -13.71
N PHE A 255 -14.40 1.94 -14.21
CA PHE A 255 -14.94 0.68 -13.68
C PHE A 255 -14.51 0.40 -12.23
N TYR A 256 -13.55 1.12 -11.67
CA TYR A 256 -13.24 1.07 -10.24
C TYR A 256 -14.35 1.67 -9.37
N ILE A 257 -15.04 2.73 -9.85
CA ILE A 257 -16.00 3.53 -9.07
C ILE A 257 -17.16 2.69 -8.49
N PRO A 258 -17.82 1.79 -9.24
CA PRO A 258 -18.87 0.92 -8.69
C PRO A 258 -18.38 0.05 -7.52
N PHE A 259 -17.18 -0.51 -7.62
CA PHE A 259 -16.62 -1.33 -6.55
C PHE A 259 -16.32 -0.52 -5.30
N HIS A 260 -15.78 0.70 -5.48
CA HIS A 260 -15.50 1.62 -4.38
C HIS A 260 -16.80 2.07 -3.68
N THR A 261 -17.83 2.46 -4.44
CA THR A 261 -19.14 2.85 -3.91
C THR A 261 -19.83 1.71 -3.17
N LEU A 262 -19.71 0.46 -3.64
CA LEU A 262 -20.25 -0.71 -2.94
C LEU A 262 -19.57 -0.94 -1.60
N ALA A 263 -18.25 -0.77 -1.52
CA ALA A 263 -17.51 -0.86 -0.26
C ALA A 263 -17.89 0.29 0.69
N PHE A 264 -18.04 1.50 0.18
CA PHE A 264 -18.52 2.66 0.95
C PHE A 264 -19.93 2.44 1.53
N THR A 265 -20.88 1.97 0.72
CA THR A 265 -22.24 1.71 1.19
C THR A 265 -22.27 0.63 2.27
N SER A 266 -21.43 -0.41 2.13
CA SER A 266 -21.25 -1.44 3.15
C SER A 266 -20.65 -0.86 4.43
N MET A 267 -19.61 0.00 4.34
CA MET A 267 -19.00 0.68 5.47
C MET A 267 -20.00 1.56 6.21
N ARG A 268 -20.83 2.32 5.46
CA ARG A 268 -21.87 3.19 5.99
C ARG A 268 -23.00 2.40 6.68
N SER A 269 -23.32 1.21 6.20
CA SER A 269 -24.36 0.35 6.77
C SER A 269 -23.89 -0.33 8.07
N ILE A 270 -22.68 -0.89 8.07
CA ILE A 270 -22.13 -1.66 9.20
C ILE A 270 -21.72 -0.71 10.36
N ARG A 271 -21.05 0.36 10.06
CA ARG A 271 -20.55 1.41 10.98
C ARG A 271 -19.56 0.94 12.04
N LYS A 272 -19.79 -0.15 12.76
CA LYS A 272 -18.96 -0.59 13.92
C LYS A 272 -18.78 -2.09 13.96
N GLY A 273 -17.70 -2.51 14.59
CA GLY A 273 -17.48 -3.90 14.96
C GLY A 273 -16.69 -4.71 13.94
N ALA A 274 -16.53 -6.00 14.26
CA ALA A 274 -15.70 -6.92 13.47
C ALA A 274 -16.23 -7.18 12.05
N GLU A 275 -17.49 -6.90 11.76
CA GLU A 275 -18.05 -7.01 10.40
C GLU A 275 -17.38 -6.07 9.40
N LEU A 276 -16.76 -4.97 9.87
CA LEU A 276 -15.94 -4.08 9.02
C LEU A 276 -14.71 -4.79 8.40
N ASN A 277 -14.31 -5.96 8.91
CA ASN A 277 -13.30 -6.79 8.25
C ASN A 277 -13.74 -7.26 6.84
N ARG A 278 -15.06 -7.36 6.59
CA ARG A 278 -15.59 -7.60 5.25
C ARG A 278 -15.32 -6.41 4.33
N VAL A 279 -15.53 -5.19 4.82
CA VAL A 279 -15.24 -3.96 4.07
C VAL A 279 -13.74 -3.84 3.79
N LEU A 280 -12.89 -4.18 4.77
CA LEU A 280 -11.44 -4.24 4.60
C LEU A 280 -11.05 -5.18 3.44
N GLY A 281 -11.65 -6.38 3.38
CA GLY A 281 -11.44 -7.32 2.29
C GLY A 281 -11.94 -6.80 0.93
N MET A 282 -13.09 -6.13 0.90
CA MET A 282 -13.62 -5.47 -0.31
C MET A 282 -12.68 -4.37 -0.78
N THR A 283 -12.18 -3.53 0.13
CA THR A 283 -11.25 -2.44 -0.19
C THR A 283 -9.93 -2.97 -0.73
N ALA A 284 -9.35 -4.01 -0.12
CA ALA A 284 -8.12 -4.64 -0.62
C ALA A 284 -8.29 -5.19 -2.04
N ARG A 285 -9.42 -5.84 -2.34
CA ARG A 285 -9.76 -6.28 -3.70
C ARG A 285 -9.91 -5.11 -4.65
N ASN A 286 -10.58 -4.04 -4.21
CA ASN A 286 -10.82 -2.84 -5.04
C ASN A 286 -9.51 -2.13 -5.39
N MET A 287 -8.53 -2.10 -4.46
CA MET A 287 -7.17 -1.60 -4.74
C MET A 287 -6.50 -2.41 -5.85
N LEU A 288 -6.60 -3.74 -5.82
CA LEU A 288 -6.05 -4.58 -6.88
C LEU A 288 -6.74 -4.32 -8.23
N ILE A 289 -8.07 -4.23 -8.24
CA ILE A 289 -8.85 -3.86 -9.43
C ILE A 289 -8.38 -2.51 -9.97
N PHE A 290 -8.24 -1.50 -9.11
CA PHE A 290 -7.72 -0.20 -9.50
C PHE A 290 -6.33 -0.30 -10.16
N GLY A 291 -5.39 -1.01 -9.52
CA GLY A 291 -4.04 -1.20 -10.07
C GLY A 291 -4.05 -1.89 -11.43
N LEU A 292 -4.88 -2.92 -11.61
CA LEU A 292 -5.03 -3.63 -12.89
C LEU A 292 -5.63 -2.72 -13.97
N LEU A 293 -6.67 -1.96 -13.64
CA LEU A 293 -7.33 -1.05 -14.58
C LEU A 293 -6.41 0.09 -15.02
N VAL A 294 -5.67 0.71 -14.09
CA VAL A 294 -4.68 1.75 -14.41
C VAL A 294 -3.54 1.16 -15.25
N SER A 295 -3.02 0.00 -14.87
CA SER A 295 -1.94 -0.65 -15.62
C SER A 295 -2.39 -1.04 -17.03
N ALA A 296 -3.61 -1.57 -17.19
CA ALA A 296 -4.18 -1.87 -18.50
C ALA A 296 -4.40 -0.60 -19.33
N ALA A 297 -4.94 0.47 -18.71
CA ALA A 297 -5.12 1.75 -19.37
C ALA A 297 -3.80 2.34 -19.89
N LEU A 298 -2.70 2.12 -19.19
CA LEU A 298 -1.36 2.58 -19.59
C LEU A 298 -0.74 1.72 -20.70
N ILE A 299 -0.90 0.39 -20.63
CA ILE A 299 -0.22 -0.55 -21.55
C ILE A 299 -0.92 -0.62 -22.90
N PHE A 300 -2.25 -0.45 -22.93
CA PHE A 300 -3.06 -0.57 -24.14
C PHE A 300 -3.43 0.79 -24.76
N ALA A 301 -2.84 1.86 -24.27
CA ALA A 301 -3.02 3.22 -24.78
C ALA A 301 -2.18 3.50 -26.02
#